data_949df0a4130eaa8a861891a6a51b761b
#
_entry.id   949df0a4130eaa8a861891a6a51b761b
#
_cell.length_a   1.000
_cell.length_b   1.000
_cell.length_c   1.000
_cell.angle_alpha   90.00
_cell.angle_beta   90.00
_cell.angle_gamma   90.00
#
_symmetry.space_group_name_H-M   'P 1'
#
loop_
_entity.id
_entity.type
_entity.pdbx_description
1 polymer ?
#
loop_
_entity_poly.entity_id
_entity_poly.type
_entity_poly.pdbx_seq_one_letter_code
_entity_poly.pdbx_strand_id
1 'polypeptide(L)'
;VVPCQVLLEEGKSATSKSYMWIYLSGTDGKPPIILYDYRPGRSGDYPIEFLSGFTGMLHCDGYSAYGRIDDVILVCCLAHCRRKFFEAVPKTRQKKLKLLDINSEQELTEPPEGTAENSTLLPAEKGVAFCNHLFYLERLYKELPQDERKQKRHAKEPDVWNAFWNRLE
;
A
#
# COMPACT_ATOMS: atom_id res chain seq x y z
N VAL A 1 -1.25 1.15 12.30
CA VAL A 1 -1.31 1.85 13.59
C VAL A 1 -1.94 3.23 13.41
N VAL A 2 -2.83 3.62 14.31
CA VAL A 2 -3.56 4.88 14.27
C VAL A 2 -3.21 5.69 15.51
N PRO A 3 -2.83 6.97 15.39
CA PRO A 3 -2.65 7.83 16.54
C PRO A 3 -4.00 8.04 17.24
N CYS A 4 -4.01 7.97 18.54
CA CYS A 4 -5.17 8.26 19.36
C CYS A 4 -4.78 9.17 20.52
N GLN A 5 -5.74 9.87 21.08
CA GLN A 5 -5.57 10.73 22.22
C GLN A 5 -6.43 10.20 23.37
N VAL A 6 -5.80 9.94 24.51
CA VAL A 6 -6.49 9.52 25.72
C VAL A 6 -6.44 10.69 26.69
N LEU A 7 -7.60 11.20 27.03
CA LEU A 7 -7.72 12.43 27.86
C LEU A 7 -7.32 12.21 29.32
N LEU A 8 -7.47 10.99 29.82
CA LEU A 8 -7.18 10.63 31.21
C LEU A 8 -6.31 9.38 31.25
N GLU A 9 -5.00 9.58 31.20
CA GLU A 9 -4.02 8.52 31.40
C GLU A 9 -3.05 8.97 32.49
N GLU A 10 -2.91 8.19 33.53
CA GLU A 10 -2.06 8.53 34.67
C GLU A 10 -0.62 8.76 34.21
N GLY A 11 -0.02 9.87 34.69
CA GLY A 11 1.34 10.23 34.35
C GLY A 11 1.54 10.86 32.96
N LYS A 12 0.46 11.08 32.18
CA LYS A 12 0.54 11.71 30.87
C LYS A 12 -0.24 13.00 30.75
N SER A 13 0.29 13.91 29.94
CA SER A 13 -0.45 15.10 29.51
C SER A 13 -1.61 14.70 28.60
N ALA A 14 -2.75 15.39 28.71
CA ALA A 14 -3.90 15.21 27.81
C ALA A 14 -3.60 15.44 26.31
N THR A 15 -2.47 16.10 26.01
CA THR A 15 -1.98 16.33 24.63
C THR A 15 -1.03 15.25 24.14
N SER A 16 -0.67 14.29 24.99
CA SER A 16 0.23 13.20 24.61
C SER A 16 -0.42 12.31 23.56
N LYS A 17 0.37 11.90 22.55
CA LYS A 17 -0.07 10.96 21.52
C LYS A 17 0.15 9.54 22.02
N SER A 18 -0.90 8.78 22.06
CA SER A 18 -0.89 7.33 22.20
C SER A 18 -1.30 6.69 20.86
N TYR A 19 -1.21 5.38 20.77
CA TYR A 19 -1.43 4.69 19.49
C TYR A 19 -2.29 3.45 19.69
N MET A 20 -3.21 3.26 18.74
CA MET A 20 -3.94 2.01 18.60
C MET A 20 -3.29 1.20 17.47
N TRP A 21 -2.74 0.07 17.82
CA TRP A 21 -2.27 -0.92 16.85
C TRP A 21 -3.46 -1.79 16.45
N ILE A 22 -3.61 -2.04 15.18
CA ILE A 22 -4.72 -2.81 14.64
C ILE A 22 -4.12 -3.96 13.85
N TYR A 23 -4.47 -5.17 14.24
CA TYR A 23 -4.08 -6.40 13.56
C TYR A 23 -5.32 -7.02 12.95
N LEU A 24 -5.23 -7.36 11.68
CA LEU A 24 -6.34 -7.90 10.90
C LEU A 24 -5.91 -9.22 10.28
N SER A 25 -6.71 -10.27 10.46
CA SER A 25 -6.48 -11.53 9.75
C SER A 25 -6.71 -11.38 8.25
N GLY A 26 -6.06 -12.23 7.45
CA GLY A 26 -6.30 -12.29 6.01
C GLY A 26 -7.73 -12.69 5.66
N THR A 27 -8.10 -12.46 4.41
CA THR A 27 -9.38 -12.86 3.84
C THR A 27 -9.25 -14.26 3.22
N ASP A 28 -9.48 -15.28 4.03
CA ASP A 28 -9.43 -16.70 3.64
C ASP A 28 -10.83 -17.31 3.42
N GLY A 29 -11.85 -16.46 3.18
CA GLY A 29 -13.25 -16.85 3.09
C GLY A 29 -13.96 -16.93 4.45
N LYS A 30 -13.26 -16.72 5.55
CA LYS A 30 -13.82 -16.63 6.91
C LYS A 30 -14.03 -15.18 7.33
N PRO A 31 -14.88 -14.92 8.33
CA PRO A 31 -15.00 -13.58 8.90
C PRO A 31 -13.63 -13.08 9.41
N PRO A 32 -13.24 -11.83 9.12
CA PRO A 32 -11.97 -11.30 9.57
C PRO A 32 -11.94 -11.14 11.09
N ILE A 33 -10.79 -11.46 11.69
CA ILE A 33 -10.51 -11.19 13.09
C ILE A 33 -9.80 -9.85 13.15
N ILE A 34 -10.30 -8.92 13.96
CA ILE A 34 -9.69 -7.60 14.17
C ILE A 34 -9.32 -7.49 15.64
N LEU A 35 -8.03 -7.27 15.90
CA LEU A 35 -7.49 -7.09 17.24
C LEU A 35 -7.00 -5.66 17.40
N TYR A 36 -7.33 -5.05 18.52
CA TYR A 36 -6.92 -3.70 18.88
C TYR A 36 -5.98 -3.77 20.09
N ASP A 37 -4.79 -3.17 19.94
CA ASP A 37 -3.77 -3.11 20.98
C ASP A 37 -3.42 -1.65 21.24
N TYR A 38 -3.82 -1.15 22.41
CA TYR A 38 -3.50 0.21 22.85
C TYR A 38 -2.08 0.27 23.41
N ARG A 39 -1.30 1.23 22.94
CA ARG A 39 0.08 1.44 23.41
C ARG A 39 0.35 2.94 23.64
N PRO A 40 1.13 3.27 24.68
CA PRO A 40 1.45 4.66 25.01
C PRO A 40 2.37 5.35 24.02
N GLY A 41 2.92 4.62 23.05
CA GLY A 41 3.85 5.14 22.06
C GLY A 41 3.82 4.34 20.76
N ARG A 42 4.71 4.68 19.84
CA ARG A 42 4.89 4.01 18.55
C ARG A 42 6.21 3.25 18.49
N SER A 43 6.61 2.57 19.58
CA SER A 43 7.80 1.72 19.52
C SER A 43 7.56 0.52 18.60
N GLY A 44 8.58 0.17 17.82
CA GLY A 44 8.58 -1.04 17.02
C GLY A 44 8.60 -2.33 17.85
N ASP A 45 8.89 -2.25 19.13
CA ASP A 45 8.91 -3.40 20.02
C ASP A 45 7.51 -3.94 20.28
N TYR A 46 6.48 -3.10 20.23
CA TYR A 46 5.09 -3.50 20.41
C TYR A 46 4.62 -4.54 19.37
N PRO A 47 4.76 -4.29 18.06
CA PRO A 47 4.38 -5.30 17.07
C PRO A 47 5.30 -6.53 17.11
N ILE A 48 6.56 -6.41 17.50
CA ILE A 48 7.47 -7.54 17.66
C ILE A 48 6.98 -8.44 18.80
N GLU A 49 6.66 -7.86 19.95
CA GLU A 49 6.10 -8.57 21.11
C GLU A 49 4.77 -9.25 20.75
N PHE A 50 3.85 -8.50 20.13
CA PHE A 50 2.52 -8.99 19.79
C PHE A 50 2.54 -10.13 18.76
N LEU A 51 3.44 -10.06 17.78
CA LEU A 51 3.57 -11.04 16.70
C LEU A 51 4.63 -12.11 17.02
N SER A 52 5.10 -12.20 18.27
CA SER A 52 6.04 -13.24 18.68
C SER A 52 5.48 -14.63 18.41
N GLY A 53 6.22 -15.45 17.67
CA GLY A 53 5.79 -16.80 17.26
C GLY A 53 4.81 -16.82 16.07
N PHE A 54 4.43 -15.67 15.52
CA PHE A 54 3.67 -15.64 14.28
C PHE A 54 4.60 -15.98 13.10
N THR A 55 4.13 -16.86 12.23
CA THR A 55 4.81 -17.22 10.97
C THR A 55 3.85 -17.00 9.80
N GLY A 56 4.37 -16.59 8.65
CA GLY A 56 3.56 -16.40 7.45
C GLY A 56 3.70 -15.03 6.82
N MET A 57 2.70 -14.61 6.07
CA MET A 57 2.72 -13.32 5.36
C MET A 57 2.18 -12.21 6.24
N LEU A 58 2.99 -11.16 6.46
CA LEU A 58 2.61 -9.96 7.18
C LEU A 58 2.44 -8.80 6.20
N HIS A 59 1.19 -8.42 5.91
CA HIS A 59 0.90 -7.25 5.08
C HIS A 59 1.01 -5.97 5.91
N CYS A 60 1.93 -5.08 5.54
CA CYS A 60 2.27 -3.91 6.33
C CYS A 60 2.53 -2.66 5.48
N ASP A 61 2.66 -1.49 6.14
CA ASP A 61 2.88 -0.19 5.50
C ASP A 61 4.35 0.15 5.22
N GLY A 62 5.28 -0.77 5.46
CA GLY A 62 6.71 -0.54 5.30
C GLY A 62 7.36 0.20 6.48
N TYR A 63 6.73 0.24 7.66
CA TYR A 63 7.39 0.70 8.87
C TYR A 63 8.59 -0.22 9.20
N SER A 64 9.77 0.38 9.38
CA SER A 64 11.04 -0.35 9.48
C SER A 64 11.09 -1.39 10.61
N ALA A 65 10.29 -1.22 11.66
CA ALA A 65 10.25 -2.15 12.77
C ALA A 65 9.78 -3.55 12.38
N TYR A 66 8.92 -3.66 11.36
CA TYR A 66 8.44 -4.98 10.91
C TYR A 66 9.56 -5.87 10.36
N GLY A 67 10.63 -5.28 9.82
CA GLY A 67 11.82 -6.02 9.38
C GLY A 67 12.61 -6.70 10.51
N ARG A 68 12.26 -6.45 11.78
CA ARG A 68 12.87 -7.10 12.95
C ARG A 68 12.05 -8.28 13.47
N ILE A 69 10.90 -8.58 12.83
CA ILE A 69 10.06 -9.73 13.23
C ILE A 69 10.60 -10.94 12.48
N ASP A 70 11.00 -11.95 13.24
CA ASP A 70 11.56 -13.19 12.69
C ASP A 70 10.45 -14.04 12.03
N ASP A 71 10.85 -14.88 11.09
CA ASP A 71 10.02 -15.92 10.46
C ASP A 71 8.76 -15.39 9.72
N VAL A 72 8.72 -14.10 9.33
CA VAL A 72 7.64 -13.51 8.56
C VAL A 72 8.07 -13.13 7.14
N ILE A 73 7.16 -13.29 6.20
CA ILE A 73 7.30 -12.75 4.84
C ILE A 73 6.60 -11.40 4.80
N LEU A 74 7.36 -10.31 4.68
CA LEU A 74 6.80 -8.97 4.60
C LEU A 74 6.17 -8.74 3.23
N VAL A 75 4.90 -8.36 3.23
CA VAL A 75 4.16 -7.96 2.03
C VAL A 75 3.82 -6.47 2.15
N CYS A 76 4.47 -5.66 1.32
CA CYS A 76 4.29 -4.22 1.36
C CYS A 76 2.92 -3.79 0.80
N CYS A 77 2.30 -2.83 1.45
CA CYS A 77 1.02 -2.26 1.01
C CYS A 77 1.22 -1.39 -0.25
N LEU A 78 0.61 -1.79 -1.36
CA LEU A 78 0.69 -1.07 -2.64
C LEU A 78 0.15 0.37 -2.54
N ALA A 79 -0.86 0.62 -1.70
CA ALA A 79 -1.39 1.96 -1.47
C ALA A 79 -0.35 2.90 -0.82
N HIS A 80 0.47 2.38 0.09
CA HIS A 80 1.56 3.15 0.69
C HIS A 80 2.71 3.36 -0.31
N CYS A 81 3.03 2.36 -1.12
CA CYS A 81 4.00 2.48 -2.21
C CYS A 81 3.56 3.58 -3.20
N ARG A 82 2.30 3.54 -3.66
CA ARG A 82 1.73 4.57 -4.53
C ARG A 82 1.83 5.97 -3.90
N ARG A 83 1.54 6.09 -2.61
CA ARG A 83 1.65 7.37 -1.89
C ARG A 83 3.06 7.92 -1.95
N LYS A 84 4.08 7.08 -1.75
CA LYS A 84 5.49 7.49 -1.84
C LYS A 84 5.87 8.01 -3.22
N PHE A 85 5.43 7.32 -4.27
CA PHE A 85 5.61 7.82 -5.63
C PHE A 85 4.90 9.17 -5.83
N PHE A 86 3.65 9.28 -5.37
CA PHE A 86 2.89 10.53 -5.50
C PHE A 86 3.52 11.70 -4.74
N GLU A 87 4.03 11.48 -3.54
CA GLU A 87 4.74 12.48 -2.73
C GLU A 87 6.04 12.96 -3.41
N ALA A 88 6.70 12.09 -4.17
CA ALA A 88 7.90 12.42 -4.93
C ALA A 88 7.63 13.23 -6.21
N VAL A 89 6.38 13.31 -6.67
CA VAL A 89 5.99 14.15 -7.81
C VAL A 89 5.97 15.63 -7.40
N PRO A 90 6.55 16.55 -8.18
CA PRO A 90 6.48 17.97 -7.90
C PRO A 90 5.02 18.47 -7.73
N LYS A 91 4.79 19.33 -6.73
CA LYS A 91 3.42 19.81 -6.39
C LYS A 91 2.67 20.44 -7.56
N THR A 92 3.39 21.10 -8.46
CA THR A 92 2.83 21.70 -9.69
C THR A 92 2.22 20.65 -10.63
N ARG A 93 2.77 19.44 -10.64
CA ARG A 93 2.32 18.32 -11.48
C ARG A 93 1.30 17.41 -10.77
N GLN A 94 1.28 17.39 -9.43
CA GLN A 94 0.35 16.57 -8.65
C GLN A 94 -1.12 16.86 -8.94
N LYS A 95 -1.48 18.12 -9.28
CA LYS A 95 -2.86 18.50 -9.66
C LYS A 95 -3.34 17.73 -10.89
N LYS A 96 -2.47 17.60 -11.90
CA LYS A 96 -2.78 16.85 -13.13
C LYS A 96 -2.96 15.36 -12.84
N LEU A 97 -2.14 14.78 -11.96
CA LEU A 97 -2.25 13.38 -11.56
C LEU A 97 -3.50 13.06 -10.74
N LYS A 98 -4.02 14.02 -9.97
CA LYS A 98 -5.30 13.86 -9.24
C LYS A 98 -6.50 13.80 -10.18
N LEU A 99 -6.41 14.42 -11.34
CA LEU A 99 -7.45 14.40 -12.39
C LEU A 99 -7.40 13.08 -13.19
N LEU A 100 -6.28 12.38 -13.21
CA LEU A 100 -6.16 11.01 -13.70
C LEU A 100 -6.72 10.06 -12.62
N ASP A 101 -8.00 10.24 -12.34
CA ASP A 101 -8.68 9.57 -11.25
C ASP A 101 -8.63 8.05 -11.46
N ILE A 102 -8.63 7.36 -10.34
CA ILE A 102 -8.69 5.90 -10.16
C ILE A 102 -9.80 5.23 -11.02
N ASN A 103 -10.71 6.00 -11.58
CA ASN A 103 -11.84 5.55 -12.40
C ASN A 103 -11.65 5.71 -13.92
N SER A 104 -10.55 6.28 -14.40
CA SER A 104 -10.34 6.36 -15.85
C SER A 104 -9.91 4.99 -16.38
N GLU A 105 -10.73 4.43 -17.25
CA GLU A 105 -10.42 3.25 -18.09
C GLU A 105 -9.25 3.50 -19.06
N GLN A 106 -8.67 4.70 -19.01
CA GLN A 106 -7.51 5.03 -19.81
C GLN A 106 -6.29 4.32 -19.24
N GLU A 107 -5.95 3.21 -19.88
CA GLU A 107 -4.58 2.74 -19.91
C GLU A 107 -3.69 3.97 -20.10
N LEU A 108 -2.71 4.15 -19.20
CA LEU A 108 -1.58 4.98 -19.51
C LEU A 108 -0.73 4.20 -20.54
N THR A 109 -1.32 3.98 -21.72
CA THR A 109 -0.58 3.69 -22.92
C THR A 109 0.38 4.86 -23.12
N GLU A 110 1.57 4.57 -23.58
CA GLU A 110 2.51 5.58 -24.05
C GLU A 110 1.73 6.60 -24.87
N PRO A 111 2.01 7.91 -24.70
CA PRO A 111 1.32 8.93 -25.48
C PRO A 111 1.45 8.55 -26.95
N PRO A 112 0.37 8.63 -27.76
CA PRO A 112 0.41 8.25 -29.15
C PRO A 112 1.59 8.96 -29.81
N GLU A 113 2.41 8.21 -30.54
CA GLU A 113 3.51 8.74 -31.32
C GLU A 113 2.95 9.85 -32.20
N GLY A 114 3.34 11.09 -31.94
CA GLY A 114 2.94 12.23 -32.76
C GLY A 114 2.49 13.49 -32.05
N THR A 115 2.24 13.49 -30.74
CA THR A 115 2.05 14.74 -29.99
C THR A 115 3.38 15.18 -29.38
N ALA A 116 4.20 15.78 -30.23
CA ALA A 116 5.40 16.49 -29.85
C ALA A 116 5.04 17.75 -29.07
N GLU A 117 4.93 17.63 -27.73
CA GLU A 117 5.30 18.69 -26.79
C GLU A 117 5.54 18.07 -25.42
N ASN A 118 6.80 17.71 -25.18
CA ASN A 118 7.52 17.78 -23.90
C ASN A 118 6.79 17.32 -22.62
N SER A 119 6.17 16.16 -22.57
CA SER A 119 5.78 15.60 -21.28
C SER A 119 6.25 14.17 -21.10
N THR A 120 7.57 13.97 -21.15
CA THR A 120 8.13 12.72 -20.61
C THR A 120 7.70 12.59 -19.16
N LEU A 121 6.95 11.53 -18.83
CA LEU A 121 6.55 11.26 -17.45
C LEU A 121 7.80 11.10 -16.58
N LEU A 122 7.81 11.78 -15.44
CA LEU A 122 8.84 11.60 -14.44
C LEU A 122 8.81 10.16 -13.90
N PRO A 123 9.93 9.60 -13.44
CA PRO A 123 9.96 8.27 -12.84
C PRO A 123 8.91 8.08 -11.75
N ALA A 124 8.70 9.09 -10.89
CA ALA A 124 7.69 9.06 -9.86
C ALA A 124 6.25 9.02 -10.42
N GLU A 125 5.97 9.72 -11.53
CA GLU A 125 4.67 9.68 -12.21
C GLU A 125 4.42 8.31 -12.84
N LYS A 126 5.45 7.70 -13.41
CA LYS A 126 5.38 6.31 -13.91
C LYS A 126 5.07 5.34 -12.79
N GLY A 127 5.71 5.48 -11.61
CA GLY A 127 5.42 4.68 -10.43
C GLY A 127 3.95 4.79 -9.97
N VAL A 128 3.38 6.00 -9.99
CA VAL A 128 1.95 6.20 -9.71
C VAL A 128 1.08 5.48 -10.73
N ALA A 129 1.44 5.56 -12.02
CA ALA A 129 0.72 4.93 -13.11
C ALA A 129 0.69 3.40 -12.96
N PHE A 130 1.82 2.78 -12.64
CA PHE A 130 1.89 1.33 -12.38
C PHE A 130 0.99 0.90 -11.23
N CYS A 131 1.06 1.61 -10.12
CA CYS A 131 0.18 1.31 -8.98
C CYS A 131 -1.30 1.46 -9.35
N ASN A 132 -1.66 2.49 -10.11
CA ASN A 132 -3.02 2.70 -10.59
C ASN A 132 -3.49 1.55 -11.48
N HIS A 133 -2.61 1.05 -12.37
CA HIS A 133 -2.96 -0.07 -13.25
C HIS A 133 -3.23 -1.34 -12.45
N LEU A 134 -2.39 -1.67 -11.46
CA LEU A 134 -2.64 -2.81 -10.58
C LEU A 134 -3.95 -2.66 -9.80
N PHE A 135 -4.27 -1.46 -9.28
CA PHE A 135 -5.57 -1.21 -8.65
C PHE A 135 -6.75 -1.32 -9.61
N TYR A 136 -6.55 -0.95 -10.87
CA TYR A 136 -7.57 -1.13 -11.90
C TYR A 136 -7.84 -2.61 -12.15
N LEU A 137 -6.81 -3.44 -12.34
CA LEU A 137 -6.94 -4.88 -12.49
C LEU A 137 -7.66 -5.51 -11.30
N GLU A 138 -7.29 -5.14 -10.08
CA GLU A 138 -7.96 -5.63 -8.87
C GLU A 138 -9.45 -5.27 -8.82
N ARG A 139 -9.85 -4.09 -9.30
CA ARG A 139 -11.26 -3.72 -9.41
C ARG A 139 -12.02 -4.61 -10.39
N LEU A 140 -11.41 -4.92 -11.53
CA LEU A 140 -12.02 -5.83 -12.50
C LEU A 140 -12.22 -7.24 -11.93
N TYR A 141 -11.35 -7.66 -11.00
CA TYR A 141 -11.42 -8.99 -10.41
C TYR A 141 -12.25 -9.06 -9.13
N LYS A 142 -12.72 -7.93 -8.62
CA LYS A 142 -13.35 -7.83 -7.29
C LYS A 142 -14.52 -8.79 -7.10
N GLU A 143 -15.37 -8.91 -8.10
CA GLU A 143 -16.59 -9.71 -8.05
C GLU A 143 -16.38 -11.18 -8.48
N LEU A 144 -15.16 -11.54 -8.90
CA LEU A 144 -14.83 -12.90 -9.29
C LEU A 144 -14.64 -13.82 -8.07
N PRO A 145 -14.98 -15.11 -8.19
CA PRO A 145 -14.61 -16.13 -7.20
C PRO A 145 -13.09 -16.12 -6.92
N GLN A 146 -12.71 -16.56 -5.72
CA GLN A 146 -11.32 -16.50 -5.26
C GLN A 146 -10.34 -17.18 -6.22
N ASP A 147 -10.68 -18.36 -6.73
CA ASP A 147 -9.80 -19.12 -7.64
C ASP A 147 -9.65 -18.44 -9.00
N GLU A 148 -10.74 -17.91 -9.55
CA GLU A 148 -10.72 -17.16 -10.81
C GLU A 148 -9.91 -15.87 -10.67
N ARG A 149 -10.05 -15.17 -9.54
CA ARG A 149 -9.28 -13.98 -9.22
C ARG A 149 -7.78 -14.30 -9.18
N LYS A 150 -7.42 -15.40 -8.51
CA LYS A 150 -6.03 -15.87 -8.48
C LYS A 150 -5.49 -16.15 -9.88
N GLN A 151 -6.24 -16.85 -10.73
CA GLN A 151 -5.85 -17.13 -12.11
C GLN A 151 -5.65 -15.83 -12.93
N LYS A 152 -6.56 -14.84 -12.79
CA LYS A 152 -6.45 -13.56 -13.49
C LYS A 152 -5.21 -12.78 -13.06
N ARG A 153 -4.90 -12.76 -11.76
CA ARG A 153 -3.65 -12.15 -11.25
C ARG A 153 -2.42 -12.81 -11.88
N HIS A 154 -2.34 -14.13 -11.81
CA HIS A 154 -1.22 -14.88 -12.40
C HIS A 154 -1.07 -14.67 -13.91
N ALA A 155 -2.16 -14.42 -14.63
CA ALA A 155 -2.14 -14.22 -16.08
C ALA A 155 -1.78 -12.79 -16.51
N LYS A 156 -2.05 -11.77 -15.70
CA LYS A 156 -1.95 -10.35 -16.11
C LYS A 156 -0.95 -9.52 -15.32
N GLU A 157 -0.82 -9.76 -14.02
CA GLU A 157 0.05 -8.94 -13.17
C GLU A 157 1.54 -9.11 -13.42
N PRO A 158 2.06 -10.33 -13.77
CA PRO A 158 3.49 -10.49 -14.05
C PRO A 158 4.00 -9.55 -15.13
N ASP A 159 3.23 -9.33 -16.20
CA ASP A 159 3.62 -8.42 -17.28
C ASP A 159 3.74 -6.97 -16.78
N VAL A 160 2.82 -6.55 -15.91
CA VAL A 160 2.84 -5.21 -15.30
C VAL A 160 4.07 -5.08 -14.40
N TRP A 161 4.36 -6.09 -13.57
CA TRP A 161 5.52 -6.08 -12.69
C TRP A 161 6.83 -6.10 -13.47
N ASN A 162 6.95 -6.92 -14.51
CA ASN A 162 8.12 -6.96 -15.37
C ASN A 162 8.35 -5.61 -16.06
N ALA A 163 7.28 -4.99 -16.60
CA ALA A 163 7.39 -3.66 -17.20
C ALA A 163 7.78 -2.58 -16.18
N PHE A 164 7.36 -2.73 -14.93
CA PHE A 164 7.76 -1.82 -13.85
C PHE A 164 9.26 -1.95 -13.53
N TRP A 165 9.76 -3.18 -13.32
CA TRP A 165 11.15 -3.41 -12.97
C TRP A 165 12.12 -3.06 -14.10
N ASN A 166 11.81 -3.42 -15.35
CA ASN A 166 12.63 -3.08 -16.52
C ASN A 166 12.77 -1.57 -16.77
N ARG A 167 11.94 -0.74 -16.14
CA ARG A 167 12.02 0.72 -16.26
C ARG A 167 12.76 1.39 -15.11
N LEU A 168 13.12 0.64 -14.09
CA LEU A 168 13.92 1.12 -12.95
C LEU A 168 15.42 0.86 -13.15
N GLU A 169 15.77 -0.03 -14.10
CA GLU A 169 17.13 -0.24 -14.58
C GLU A 169 17.50 0.81 -15.64
#